data_9090d9c289fcd3b36357d5621cede220
#
_entry.id   9090d9c289fcd3b36357d5621cede220
#
_cell.length_a   1.000
_cell.length_b   1.000
_cell.length_c   1.000
_cell.angle_alpha   90.00
_cell.angle_beta   90.00
_cell.angle_gamma   90.00
#
_symmetry.space_group_name_H-M   'P 1'
#
loop_
_entity.id
_entity.type
_entity.pdbx_description
1 polymer ?
#
loop_
_entity_poly.entity_id
_entity_poly.type
_entity_poly.pdbx_seq_one_letter_code
_entity_poly.pdbx_strand_id
1 'polypeptide(L)'
;MSQPSVLAALMSGLRSGAIEVVDLTSPLSSQTPVIRLPEGFGQTQVFELEEISRYDDRGPAWYWNNFRTGEHTGTHFDAPNHWVTGKDLADVASVPASRLIAPAAVLDFSALAAKDPDFLVEVDHIKAWEAENGPHTPGLSPECARWVAEESPVIGLGVETVGTDAGQAPGFDPAFPCHSFLMGSGKYGLTQLQNLAALPPTGAVVVAGPLPIVTGSGAPARVLALVEGA
;
A
#
# COMPACT_ATOMS: atom_id res chain seq x y z
N MET A 1 -12.38 39.43 -8.45
CA MET A 1 -13.01 38.19 -7.98
C MET A 1 -11.92 37.40 -7.26
N SER A 2 -12.13 37.05 -5.97
CA SER A 2 -11.16 36.21 -5.24
C SER A 2 -11.14 34.82 -5.87
N GLN A 3 -9.95 34.24 -6.04
CA GLN A 3 -9.84 32.84 -6.47
C GLN A 3 -10.57 31.92 -5.47
N PRO A 4 -11.27 30.89 -5.95
CA PRO A 4 -11.88 29.91 -5.05
C PRO A 4 -10.81 29.26 -4.16
N SER A 5 -11.17 28.90 -2.92
CA SER A 5 -10.23 28.17 -2.06
C SER A 5 -9.82 26.84 -2.71
N VAL A 6 -8.61 26.36 -2.42
CA VAL A 6 -8.10 25.07 -2.97
C VAL A 6 -9.07 23.92 -2.70
N LEU A 7 -9.66 23.87 -1.50
CA LEU A 7 -10.67 22.84 -1.16
C LEU A 7 -11.97 23.00 -1.97
N ALA A 8 -12.39 24.24 -2.28
CA ALA A 8 -13.56 24.45 -3.12
C ALA A 8 -13.27 24.04 -4.58
N ALA A 9 -12.07 24.25 -5.08
CA ALA A 9 -11.65 23.78 -6.40
C ALA A 9 -11.60 22.25 -6.46
N LEU A 10 -11.03 21.57 -5.46
CA LEU A 10 -11.03 20.12 -5.33
C LEU A 10 -12.46 19.56 -5.34
N MET A 11 -13.34 20.11 -4.51
CA MET A 11 -14.76 19.66 -4.45
C MET A 11 -15.53 19.91 -5.75
N SER A 12 -15.20 20.98 -6.47
CA SER A 12 -15.78 21.24 -7.80
C SER A 12 -15.30 20.21 -8.82
N GLY A 13 -13.99 19.91 -8.84
CA GLY A 13 -13.39 18.90 -9.70
C GLY A 13 -14.00 17.50 -9.51
N LEU A 14 -14.13 17.07 -8.25
CA LEU A 14 -14.77 15.78 -7.91
C LEU A 14 -16.24 15.71 -8.37
N ARG A 15 -16.99 16.81 -8.22
CA ARG A 15 -18.41 16.84 -8.64
C ARG A 15 -18.61 16.92 -10.15
N SER A 16 -17.71 17.54 -10.87
CA SER A 16 -17.79 17.67 -12.32
C SER A 16 -17.19 16.50 -13.08
N GLY A 17 -16.46 15.60 -12.41
CA GLY A 17 -15.69 14.54 -13.03
C GLY A 17 -14.32 15.00 -13.59
N ALA A 18 -13.95 16.27 -13.39
CA ALA A 18 -12.59 16.74 -13.74
C ALA A 18 -11.52 16.14 -12.82
N ILE A 19 -11.92 15.58 -11.69
CA ILE A 19 -11.11 14.72 -10.84
C ILE A 19 -11.87 13.40 -10.66
N GLU A 20 -11.25 12.31 -11.05
CA GLU A 20 -11.75 10.95 -10.86
C GLU A 20 -11.13 10.30 -9.64
N VAL A 21 -11.89 9.41 -9.00
CA VAL A 21 -11.42 8.61 -7.88
C VAL A 21 -11.25 7.16 -8.34
N VAL A 22 -10.03 6.70 -8.40
CA VAL A 22 -9.69 5.31 -8.69
C VAL A 22 -9.57 4.53 -7.38
N ASP A 23 -10.33 3.46 -7.22
CA ASP A 23 -10.22 2.58 -6.07
C ASP A 23 -9.08 1.58 -6.28
N LEU A 24 -8.08 1.65 -5.43
CA LEU A 24 -6.91 0.77 -5.45
C LEU A 24 -7.04 -0.39 -4.45
N THR A 25 -8.24 -0.60 -3.89
CA THR A 25 -8.47 -1.56 -2.79
C THR A 25 -9.08 -2.85 -3.30
N SER A 26 -8.48 -3.97 -2.96
CA SER A 26 -9.08 -5.30 -3.13
C SER A 26 -10.16 -5.52 -2.06
N PRO A 27 -11.39 -5.92 -2.43
CA PRO A 27 -12.43 -6.24 -1.45
C PRO A 27 -11.98 -7.39 -0.51
N LEU A 28 -12.23 -7.22 0.79
CA LEU A 28 -11.96 -8.27 1.79
C LEU A 28 -13.09 -9.29 1.82
N SER A 29 -12.71 -10.56 1.77
CA SER A 29 -13.61 -11.71 1.91
C SER A 29 -12.88 -12.91 2.48
N SER A 30 -13.59 -13.99 2.79
CA SER A 30 -12.98 -15.27 3.16
C SER A 30 -12.13 -15.91 2.05
N GLN A 31 -12.20 -15.37 0.83
CA GLN A 31 -11.38 -15.79 -0.32
C GLN A 31 -10.12 -14.92 -0.49
N THR A 32 -9.98 -13.87 0.30
CA THR A 32 -8.79 -13.00 0.24
C THR A 32 -7.54 -13.83 0.57
N PRO A 33 -6.55 -13.88 -0.33
CA PRO A 33 -5.34 -14.66 -0.10
C PRO A 33 -4.52 -14.08 1.06
N VAL A 34 -3.94 -14.97 1.85
CA VAL A 34 -3.00 -14.65 2.93
C VAL A 34 -1.66 -15.34 2.69
N ILE A 35 -0.59 -14.71 3.14
CA ILE A 35 0.75 -15.32 3.11
C ILE A 35 0.74 -16.58 3.98
N ARG A 36 1.28 -17.68 3.43
CA ARG A 36 1.53 -18.92 4.18
C ARG A 36 3.01 -19.01 4.49
N LEU A 37 3.35 -18.87 5.75
CA LEU A 37 4.72 -18.99 6.21
C LEU A 37 5.10 -20.48 6.37
N PRO A 38 6.40 -20.82 6.33
CA PRO A 38 6.89 -22.17 6.61
C PRO A 38 6.39 -22.70 7.96
N GLU A 39 6.30 -24.03 8.08
CA GLU A 39 5.92 -24.69 9.33
C GLU A 39 6.84 -24.25 10.47
N GLY A 40 6.26 -23.99 11.64
CA GLY A 40 6.97 -23.49 12.82
C GLY A 40 6.90 -21.97 13.01
N PHE A 41 6.50 -21.21 12.00
CA PHE A 41 6.21 -19.78 12.13
C PHE A 41 4.74 -19.53 12.48
N GLY A 42 4.45 -18.40 13.14
CA GLY A 42 3.08 -17.94 13.36
C GLY A 42 2.37 -17.70 12.02
N GLN A 43 1.11 -18.12 11.91
CA GLN A 43 0.31 -17.94 10.71
C GLN A 43 -0.69 -16.81 10.89
N THR A 44 -0.89 -15.99 9.86
CA THR A 44 -1.91 -14.93 9.87
C THR A 44 -3.32 -15.52 9.75
N GLN A 45 -4.29 -14.80 10.32
CA GLN A 45 -5.71 -15.15 10.26
C GLN A 45 -6.29 -14.74 8.90
N VAL A 46 -7.07 -15.62 8.26
CA VAL A 46 -7.92 -15.26 7.12
C VAL A 46 -9.04 -14.31 7.57
N PHE A 47 -9.57 -13.52 6.62
CA PHE A 47 -10.71 -12.67 6.93
C PHE A 47 -11.99 -13.50 7.12
N GLU A 48 -12.66 -13.30 8.24
CA GLU A 48 -13.92 -13.97 8.58
C GLU A 48 -14.92 -12.96 9.14
N LEU A 49 -16.21 -13.13 8.76
CA LEU A 49 -17.33 -12.42 9.37
C LEU A 49 -18.09 -13.36 10.30
N GLU A 50 -18.42 -12.87 11.49
CA GLU A 50 -19.30 -13.50 12.46
C GLU A 50 -20.60 -12.68 12.55
N GLU A 51 -21.68 -13.20 11.99
CA GLU A 51 -22.97 -12.50 12.00
C GLU A 51 -23.54 -12.39 13.42
N ILE A 52 -23.83 -11.17 13.86
CA ILE A 52 -24.47 -10.90 15.15
C ILE A 52 -25.98 -10.88 14.96
N SER A 53 -26.49 -10.16 13.95
CA SER A 53 -27.90 -10.13 13.58
C SER A 53 -28.08 -9.70 12.12
N ARG A 54 -29.21 -10.11 11.52
CA ARG A 54 -29.57 -9.72 10.14
C ARG A 54 -31.07 -9.50 10.02
N TYR A 55 -31.58 -8.39 10.56
CA TYR A 55 -33.00 -8.03 10.53
C TYR A 55 -33.90 -9.16 11.09
N ASP A 56 -33.44 -9.83 12.15
CA ASP A 56 -34.05 -10.98 12.82
C ASP A 56 -34.33 -10.69 14.31
N ASP A 57 -34.75 -11.70 15.09
CA ASP A 57 -35.09 -11.54 16.51
C ASP A 57 -33.91 -11.05 17.37
N ARG A 58 -32.66 -11.22 16.89
CA ARG A 58 -31.44 -10.74 17.55
C ARG A 58 -31.18 -9.24 17.32
N GLY A 59 -31.90 -8.63 16.34
CA GLY A 59 -31.78 -7.21 15.99
C GLY A 59 -32.70 -6.85 14.81
N PRO A 60 -33.99 -6.58 15.05
CA PRO A 60 -35.00 -6.50 13.99
C PRO A 60 -34.83 -5.29 13.04
N ALA A 61 -34.07 -4.27 13.45
CA ALA A 61 -33.87 -3.05 12.67
C ALA A 61 -32.47 -2.91 12.05
N TRP A 62 -31.54 -3.83 12.30
CA TRP A 62 -30.16 -3.71 11.85
C TRP A 62 -29.55 -5.03 11.41
N TYR A 63 -28.49 -4.91 10.59
CA TYR A 63 -27.56 -5.96 10.21
C TYR A 63 -26.15 -5.55 10.61
N TRP A 64 -25.45 -6.40 11.35
CA TRP A 64 -24.08 -6.16 11.75
C TRP A 64 -23.33 -7.45 12.04
N ASN A 65 -22.00 -7.35 11.99
CA ASN A 65 -21.10 -8.47 12.21
C ASN A 65 -19.95 -8.04 13.11
N ASN A 66 -19.34 -9.00 13.80
CA ASN A 66 -17.93 -8.95 14.15
C ASN A 66 -17.11 -9.36 12.93
N PHE A 67 -15.82 -9.05 12.90
CA PHE A 67 -14.88 -9.64 11.96
C PHE A 67 -13.58 -10.01 12.65
N ARG A 68 -12.88 -11.01 12.07
CA ARG A 68 -11.53 -11.41 12.41
C ARG A 68 -10.69 -11.31 11.16
N THR A 69 -9.44 -10.84 11.29
CA THR A 69 -8.48 -10.75 10.19
C THR A 69 -7.07 -10.59 10.75
N GLY A 70 -6.06 -11.00 9.99
CA GLY A 70 -4.69 -10.55 10.25
C GLY A 70 -4.52 -9.08 9.86
N GLU A 71 -3.61 -8.37 10.49
CA GLU A 71 -3.27 -6.99 10.15
C GLU A 71 -2.81 -6.87 8.70
N HIS A 72 -2.07 -7.87 8.21
CA HIS A 72 -1.49 -7.94 6.87
C HIS A 72 -2.33 -8.84 5.94
N THR A 73 -3.61 -8.51 5.75
CA THR A 73 -4.57 -9.27 4.93
C THR A 73 -5.27 -8.37 3.92
N GLY A 74 -5.30 -8.78 2.64
CA GLY A 74 -5.83 -8.00 1.53
C GLY A 74 -5.01 -6.74 1.29
N THR A 75 -5.61 -5.71 0.72
CA THR A 75 -4.95 -4.40 0.62
C THR A 75 -4.72 -3.86 2.02
N HIS A 76 -3.45 -3.71 2.41
CA HIS A 76 -3.07 -3.31 3.75
C HIS A 76 -1.87 -2.37 3.78
N PHE A 77 -1.64 -1.79 4.92
CA PHE A 77 -0.57 -0.87 5.24
C PHE A 77 0.42 -1.56 6.19
N ASP A 78 1.70 -1.54 5.84
CA ASP A 78 2.80 -1.98 6.70
C ASP A 78 3.41 -0.78 7.40
N ALA A 79 3.27 -0.70 8.71
CA ALA A 79 3.87 0.36 9.51
C ALA A 79 5.39 0.14 9.67
N PRO A 80 6.17 1.19 9.98
CA PRO A 80 7.62 1.05 10.21
C PRO A 80 7.99 -0.03 11.23
N ASN A 81 7.19 -0.18 12.30
CA ASN A 81 7.44 -1.19 13.34
C ASN A 81 7.12 -2.64 12.92
N HIS A 82 6.60 -2.85 11.68
CA HIS A 82 6.32 -4.19 11.17
C HIS A 82 7.58 -5.05 11.08
N TRP A 83 8.72 -4.45 10.78
CA TRP A 83 9.97 -5.19 10.64
C TRP A 83 10.95 -4.92 11.78
N VAL A 84 11.83 -5.88 12.06
CA VAL A 84 12.78 -5.81 13.19
C VAL A 84 13.67 -4.57 13.14
N THR A 85 14.04 -4.07 11.97
CA THR A 85 14.84 -2.86 11.78
C THR A 85 14.10 -1.59 12.14
N GLY A 86 12.77 -1.61 12.06
CA GLY A 86 11.88 -0.50 12.43
C GLY A 86 11.11 -0.72 13.74
N LYS A 87 11.43 -1.75 14.54
CA LYS A 87 10.66 -2.20 15.71
C LYS A 87 10.41 -1.12 16.78
N ASP A 88 11.25 -0.11 16.84
CA ASP A 88 11.17 1.00 17.80
C ASP A 88 10.61 2.28 17.15
N LEU A 89 10.17 2.21 15.88
CA LEU A 89 9.56 3.31 15.14
C LEU A 89 8.03 3.32 15.26
N ALA A 90 7.37 4.15 14.44
CA ALA A 90 5.93 4.35 14.50
C ALA A 90 5.14 3.05 14.25
N ASP A 91 4.17 2.77 15.10
CA ASP A 91 3.08 1.83 14.84
C ASP A 91 2.04 2.47 13.87
N VAL A 92 1.09 1.70 13.39
CA VAL A 92 0.11 2.19 12.41
C VAL A 92 -0.75 3.34 12.94
N ALA A 93 -1.02 3.40 14.23
CA ALA A 93 -1.80 4.47 14.86
C ALA A 93 -1.00 5.77 15.01
N SER A 94 0.33 5.66 15.09
CA SER A 94 1.25 6.79 15.30
C SER A 94 1.77 7.41 14.00
N VAL A 95 1.49 6.81 12.84
CA VAL A 95 1.86 7.42 11.54
C VAL A 95 1.13 8.74 11.35
N PRO A 96 1.83 9.87 11.12
CA PRO A 96 1.17 11.14 10.91
C PRO A 96 0.20 11.11 9.74
N ALA A 97 -1.04 11.59 9.92
CA ALA A 97 -2.07 11.59 8.88
C ALA A 97 -1.63 12.32 7.60
N SER A 98 -0.76 13.33 7.71
CA SER A 98 -0.19 14.02 6.55
C SER A 98 0.68 13.13 5.66
N ARG A 99 1.19 12.01 6.16
CA ARG A 99 1.95 11.03 5.39
C ARG A 99 1.07 9.99 4.68
N LEU A 100 -0.22 10.00 4.97
CA LEU A 100 -1.21 9.09 4.35
C LEU A 100 -1.83 9.70 3.07
N ILE A 101 -1.43 10.91 2.69
CA ILE A 101 -1.85 11.60 1.48
C ILE A 101 -0.58 12.11 0.80
N ALA A 102 -0.28 11.58 -0.40
CA ALA A 102 0.95 11.93 -1.11
C ALA A 102 0.76 11.85 -2.63
N PRO A 103 1.53 12.62 -3.41
CA PRO A 103 1.63 12.38 -4.84
C PRO A 103 2.21 10.98 -5.08
N ALA A 104 1.73 10.32 -6.13
CA ALA A 104 2.19 9.00 -6.53
C ALA A 104 2.93 9.08 -7.86
N ALA A 105 3.96 8.23 -7.97
CA ALA A 105 4.59 7.86 -9.21
C ALA A 105 4.28 6.39 -9.48
N VAL A 106 3.92 6.05 -10.71
CA VAL A 106 3.56 4.69 -11.11
C VAL A 106 4.55 4.19 -12.14
N LEU A 107 5.27 3.10 -11.80
CA LEU A 107 6.18 2.42 -12.70
C LEU A 107 5.57 1.08 -13.10
N ASP A 108 5.30 0.90 -14.38
CA ASP A 108 4.74 -0.35 -14.90
C ASP A 108 5.85 -1.24 -15.48
N PHE A 109 6.18 -2.29 -14.75
CA PHE A 109 7.10 -3.35 -15.17
C PHE A 109 6.37 -4.67 -15.49
N SER A 110 5.04 -4.66 -15.58
CA SER A 110 4.22 -5.87 -15.80
C SER A 110 4.65 -6.65 -17.04
N ALA A 111 5.00 -5.99 -18.12
CA ALA A 111 5.47 -6.62 -19.36
C ALA A 111 6.84 -7.31 -19.22
N LEU A 112 7.70 -6.85 -18.33
CA LEU A 112 8.98 -7.50 -18.02
C LEU A 112 8.78 -8.67 -17.05
N ALA A 113 8.01 -8.47 -16.00
CA ALA A 113 7.67 -9.51 -15.03
C ALA A 113 6.89 -10.68 -15.66
N ALA A 114 6.06 -10.43 -16.69
CA ALA A 114 5.37 -11.49 -17.42
C ALA A 114 6.31 -12.39 -18.22
N LYS A 115 7.52 -11.91 -18.56
CA LYS A 115 8.55 -12.67 -19.31
C LYS A 115 9.51 -13.39 -18.38
N ASP A 116 9.71 -12.86 -17.20
CA ASP A 116 10.62 -13.37 -16.17
C ASP A 116 9.94 -13.27 -14.79
N PRO A 117 9.43 -14.39 -14.23
CA PRO A 117 8.81 -14.38 -12.91
C PRO A 117 9.74 -13.95 -11.76
N ASP A 118 11.06 -14.05 -11.98
CA ASP A 118 12.08 -13.63 -11.03
C ASP A 118 12.65 -12.24 -11.33
N PHE A 119 11.98 -11.47 -12.22
CA PHE A 119 12.39 -10.12 -12.59
C PHE A 119 12.56 -9.22 -11.37
N LEU A 120 13.72 -8.59 -11.27
CA LEU A 120 14.03 -7.59 -10.24
C LEU A 120 14.11 -6.21 -10.85
N VAL A 121 13.52 -5.25 -10.19
CA VAL A 121 13.71 -3.84 -10.52
C VAL A 121 15.01 -3.37 -9.91
N GLU A 122 15.90 -2.90 -10.79
CA GLU A 122 17.20 -2.37 -10.44
C GLU A 122 17.17 -0.84 -10.39
N VAL A 123 18.17 -0.24 -9.73
CA VAL A 123 18.32 1.23 -9.66
C VAL A 123 18.29 1.87 -11.03
N ASP A 124 18.90 1.24 -12.04
CA ASP A 124 18.97 1.78 -13.39
C ASP A 124 17.60 1.80 -14.08
N HIS A 125 16.71 0.84 -13.79
CA HIS A 125 15.32 0.89 -14.25
C HIS A 125 14.60 2.12 -13.71
N ILE A 126 14.80 2.43 -12.43
CA ILE A 126 14.20 3.59 -11.78
C ILE A 126 14.77 4.88 -12.32
N LYS A 127 16.11 4.98 -12.43
CA LYS A 127 16.78 6.17 -12.99
C LYS A 127 16.38 6.43 -14.44
N ALA A 128 16.20 5.38 -15.25
CA ALA A 128 15.69 5.50 -16.61
C ALA A 128 14.26 6.06 -16.62
N TRP A 129 13.39 5.55 -15.75
CA TRP A 129 12.03 6.06 -15.60
C TRP A 129 12.04 7.52 -15.09
N GLU A 130 12.88 7.85 -14.10
CA GLU A 130 13.04 9.22 -13.57
C GLU A 130 13.50 10.20 -14.66
N ALA A 131 14.39 9.78 -15.54
CA ALA A 131 14.86 10.60 -16.65
C ALA A 131 13.74 10.93 -17.65
N GLU A 132 12.74 10.06 -17.79
CA GLU A 132 11.60 10.21 -18.68
C GLU A 132 10.42 10.91 -18.01
N ASN A 133 10.16 10.65 -16.71
CA ASN A 133 8.93 11.03 -16.00
C ASN A 133 9.16 11.88 -14.74
N GLY A 134 10.41 12.12 -14.32
CA GLY A 134 10.77 12.76 -13.06
C GLY A 134 10.94 11.77 -11.89
N PRO A 135 11.45 12.19 -10.71
CA PRO A 135 11.93 11.26 -9.68
C PRO A 135 10.80 10.56 -8.93
N HIS A 136 10.71 9.22 -8.97
CA HIS A 136 10.00 8.34 -7.98
C HIS A 136 9.92 6.86 -8.43
N THR A 137 9.74 5.90 -7.45
CA THR A 137 10.06 4.47 -7.58
C THR A 137 8.98 3.48 -7.19
N PRO A 138 9.07 2.18 -7.60
CA PRO A 138 8.84 0.95 -6.82
C PRO A 138 9.46 -0.39 -7.31
N GLY A 139 9.50 -1.47 -6.46
CA GLY A 139 9.82 -2.90 -6.67
C GLY A 139 11.32 -3.23 -6.83
N LEU A 140 12.05 -3.87 -5.82
CA LEU A 140 13.44 -3.51 -5.66
C LEU A 140 14.40 -4.68 -5.44
N SER A 141 15.58 -4.64 -6.11
CA SER A 141 16.79 -5.35 -5.67
C SER A 141 17.24 -4.83 -4.29
N PRO A 142 18.14 -5.54 -3.58
CA PRO A 142 18.67 -5.06 -2.29
C PRO A 142 19.30 -3.67 -2.37
N GLU A 143 20.08 -3.39 -3.41
CA GLU A 143 20.70 -2.09 -3.64
C GLU A 143 19.65 -1.02 -3.91
N CYS A 144 18.63 -1.36 -4.68
CA CYS A 144 17.55 -0.46 -5.00
C CYS A 144 16.68 -0.16 -3.78
N ALA A 145 16.33 -1.16 -2.97
CA ALA A 145 15.60 -0.99 -1.71
C ALA A 145 16.35 -0.07 -0.75
N ARG A 146 17.68 -0.23 -0.66
CA ARG A 146 18.54 0.65 0.14
C ARG A 146 18.52 2.08 -0.39
N TRP A 147 18.68 2.27 -1.68
CA TRP A 147 18.68 3.59 -2.31
C TRP A 147 17.34 4.31 -2.08
N VAL A 148 16.20 3.62 -2.28
CA VAL A 148 14.87 4.17 -1.99
C VAL A 148 14.73 4.56 -0.52
N ALA A 149 15.27 3.75 0.38
CA ALA A 149 15.18 3.99 1.81
C ALA A 149 16.02 5.18 2.27
N GLU A 150 17.26 5.30 1.79
CA GLU A 150 18.26 6.21 2.33
C GLU A 150 18.44 7.49 1.51
N GLU A 151 18.29 7.42 0.17
CA GLU A 151 18.62 8.53 -0.73
C GLU A 151 17.39 9.17 -1.41
N SER A 152 16.28 8.41 -1.54
CA SER A 152 15.06 8.91 -2.21
C SER A 152 14.15 9.69 -1.25
N PRO A 153 13.43 10.72 -1.72
CA PRO A 153 12.43 11.45 -0.94
C PRO A 153 11.12 10.68 -0.75
N VAL A 154 10.97 9.50 -1.31
CA VAL A 154 9.78 8.63 -1.18
C VAL A 154 9.47 8.35 0.29
N ILE A 155 8.20 8.44 0.67
CA ILE A 155 7.73 8.21 2.04
C ILE A 155 7.11 6.83 2.26
N GLY A 156 6.80 6.12 1.18
CA GLY A 156 6.23 4.77 1.18
C GLY A 156 6.31 4.14 -0.19
N LEU A 157 6.12 2.82 -0.25
CA LEU A 157 6.10 1.99 -1.45
C LEU A 157 4.76 1.29 -1.58
N GLY A 158 4.12 1.37 -2.75
CA GLY A 158 2.87 0.66 -3.05
C GLY A 158 3.07 -0.41 -4.13
N VAL A 159 2.51 -1.60 -3.95
CA VAL A 159 2.62 -2.73 -4.90
C VAL A 159 1.31 -3.50 -5.03
N GLU A 160 1.08 -4.12 -6.19
CA GLU A 160 -0.06 -5.05 -6.41
C GLU A 160 0.24 -6.45 -5.87
N THR A 161 1.49 -6.78 -5.59
CA THR A 161 1.91 -8.06 -5.03
C THR A 161 1.50 -8.22 -3.57
N VAL A 162 1.58 -9.46 -3.06
CA VAL A 162 1.21 -9.82 -1.69
C VAL A 162 2.15 -9.21 -0.63
N GLY A 163 3.32 -8.73 -1.02
CA GLY A 163 4.30 -8.05 -0.17
C GLY A 163 5.19 -7.13 -1.01
N THR A 164 5.91 -6.22 -0.36
CA THR A 164 6.79 -5.24 -1.00
C THR A 164 8.09 -5.82 -1.53
N ASP A 165 8.49 -7.00 -1.04
CA ASP A 165 9.70 -7.69 -1.49
C ASP A 165 9.44 -8.67 -2.62
N ALA A 166 10.48 -8.94 -3.43
CA ALA A 166 10.46 -9.97 -4.46
C ALA A 166 10.34 -11.39 -3.85
N GLY A 167 9.82 -12.36 -4.62
CA GLY A 167 9.66 -13.74 -4.15
C GLY A 167 10.99 -14.42 -3.73
N GLN A 168 12.11 -14.01 -4.31
CA GLN A 168 13.44 -14.49 -3.99
C GLN A 168 14.11 -13.80 -2.78
N ALA A 169 13.45 -12.81 -2.20
CA ALA A 169 13.99 -11.98 -1.09
C ALA A 169 14.46 -12.74 0.15
N PRO A 170 13.97 -13.93 0.50
CA PRO A 170 14.54 -14.73 1.58
C PRO A 170 16.02 -15.08 1.38
N GLY A 171 16.49 -15.12 0.12
CA GLY A 171 17.89 -15.43 -0.24
C GLY A 171 18.80 -14.22 -0.34
N PHE A 172 18.31 -13.02 -0.13
CA PHE A 172 19.10 -11.79 -0.20
C PHE A 172 19.84 -11.48 1.11
N ASP A 173 20.79 -10.55 1.05
CA ASP A 173 21.49 -10.01 2.21
C ASP A 173 21.36 -8.46 2.22
N PRO A 174 20.57 -7.87 3.15
CA PRO A 174 19.71 -8.56 4.12
C PRO A 174 18.53 -9.28 3.45
N ALA A 175 18.03 -10.34 4.07
CA ALA A 175 16.77 -10.95 3.67
C ALA A 175 15.62 -9.93 3.74
N PHE A 176 14.72 -9.97 2.76
CA PHE A 176 13.60 -9.03 2.63
C PHE A 176 14.04 -7.56 2.65
N PRO A 177 14.81 -7.12 1.63
CA PRO A 177 15.45 -5.80 1.62
C PRO A 177 14.47 -4.63 1.68
N CYS A 178 13.29 -4.70 1.05
CA CYS A 178 12.29 -3.65 1.17
C CYS A 178 11.83 -3.49 2.63
N HIS A 179 11.44 -4.58 3.29
CA HIS A 179 11.10 -4.53 4.70
C HIS A 179 12.27 -4.05 5.56
N SER A 180 13.48 -4.58 5.31
CA SER A 180 14.65 -4.24 6.12
C SER A 180 15.05 -2.77 6.01
N PHE A 181 15.11 -2.23 4.80
CA PHE A 181 15.57 -0.85 4.59
C PHE A 181 14.45 0.18 4.73
N LEU A 182 13.29 0.00 4.07
CA LEU A 182 12.23 1.01 4.13
C LEU A 182 11.64 1.15 5.54
N MET A 183 11.27 0.02 6.18
CA MET A 183 10.72 0.07 7.53
C MET A 183 11.75 0.63 8.51
N GLY A 184 13.03 0.20 8.41
CA GLY A 184 14.13 0.72 9.21
C GLY A 184 14.38 2.22 9.03
N SER A 185 14.01 2.79 7.89
CA SER A 185 14.09 4.24 7.61
C SER A 185 12.79 4.99 7.94
N GLY A 186 11.81 4.34 8.59
CA GLY A 186 10.52 4.94 8.95
C GLY A 186 9.60 5.19 7.76
N LYS A 187 9.82 4.52 6.64
CA LYS A 187 8.91 4.50 5.48
C LYS A 187 7.91 3.36 5.63
N TYR A 188 6.79 3.41 4.89
CA TYR A 188 5.71 2.43 5.00
C TYR A 188 5.50 1.66 3.69
N GLY A 189 4.83 0.49 3.77
CA GLY A 189 4.38 -0.31 2.64
C GLY A 189 2.87 -0.25 2.45
N LEU A 190 2.43 -0.34 1.20
CA LEU A 190 1.04 -0.62 0.81
C LEU A 190 1.07 -1.82 -0.13
N THR A 191 0.36 -2.88 0.20
CA THR A 191 0.43 -4.13 -0.54
C THR A 191 -0.94 -4.59 -1.01
N GLN A 192 -0.97 -5.52 -1.95
CA GLN A 192 -2.18 -6.02 -2.58
C GLN A 192 -3.08 -4.89 -3.12
N LEU A 193 -2.47 -3.85 -3.67
CA LEU A 193 -3.18 -2.81 -4.40
C LEU A 193 -3.79 -3.41 -5.69
N GLN A 194 -4.73 -2.68 -6.27
CA GLN A 194 -5.34 -3.00 -7.56
C GLN A 194 -5.38 -1.76 -8.44
N ASN A 195 -5.56 -1.96 -9.73
CA ASN A 195 -5.82 -0.90 -10.70
C ASN A 195 -4.69 0.14 -10.84
N LEU A 196 -3.45 -0.18 -10.46
CA LEU A 196 -2.32 0.75 -10.63
C LEU A 196 -2.11 1.13 -12.11
N ALA A 197 -2.40 0.21 -13.04
CA ALA A 197 -2.35 0.47 -14.48
C ALA A 197 -3.36 1.53 -14.97
N ALA A 198 -4.37 1.89 -14.17
CA ALA A 198 -5.30 2.97 -14.48
C ALA A 198 -4.76 4.36 -14.10
N LEU A 199 -3.64 4.42 -13.39
CA LEU A 199 -3.03 5.67 -12.94
C LEU A 199 -2.05 6.21 -14.00
N PRO A 200 -1.95 7.54 -14.16
CA PRO A 200 -0.87 8.12 -14.96
C PRO A 200 0.48 7.91 -14.25
N PRO A 201 1.60 7.91 -14.99
CA PRO A 201 2.95 7.79 -14.41
C PRO A 201 3.23 8.82 -13.31
N THR A 202 2.70 10.02 -13.46
CA THR A 202 2.79 11.13 -12.49
C THR A 202 1.47 11.90 -12.46
N GLY A 203 1.26 12.71 -11.39
CA GLY A 203 0.07 13.58 -11.26
C GLY A 203 -1.05 12.96 -10.42
N ALA A 204 -1.02 11.66 -10.12
CA ALA A 204 -1.94 11.06 -9.17
C ALA A 204 -1.61 11.48 -7.72
N VAL A 205 -2.64 11.59 -6.88
CA VAL A 205 -2.50 11.74 -5.42
C VAL A 205 -3.13 10.53 -4.75
N VAL A 206 -2.32 9.76 -4.01
CA VAL A 206 -2.79 8.60 -3.24
C VAL A 206 -3.24 9.04 -1.85
N VAL A 207 -4.37 8.47 -1.43
CA VAL A 207 -4.92 8.58 -0.07
C VAL A 207 -5.02 7.18 0.51
N ALA A 208 -4.25 6.88 1.56
CA ALA A 208 -4.28 5.61 2.27
C ALA A 208 -5.02 5.78 3.62
N GLY A 209 -5.96 4.89 3.91
CA GLY A 209 -6.78 4.92 5.12
C GLY A 209 -6.66 3.60 5.90
N PRO A 210 -5.52 3.32 6.58
CA PRO A 210 -5.40 2.17 7.45
C PRO A 210 -6.23 2.33 8.73
N LEU A 211 -6.64 1.22 9.34
CA LEU A 211 -7.21 1.23 10.68
C LEU A 211 -6.12 1.65 11.69
N PRO A 212 -6.36 2.67 12.53
CA PRO A 212 -5.34 3.18 13.46
C PRO A 212 -5.24 2.28 14.72
N ILE A 213 -4.71 1.08 14.56
CA ILE A 213 -4.56 0.10 15.63
C ILE A 213 -3.37 0.49 16.51
N VAL A 214 -3.63 0.81 17.78
CA VAL A 214 -2.58 1.14 18.75
C VAL A 214 -1.67 -0.08 18.94
N THR A 215 -0.37 0.11 18.86
CA THR A 215 0.68 -0.93 18.85
C THR A 215 0.61 -1.89 17.65
N GLY A 216 -0.28 -1.66 16.68
CA GLY A 216 -0.39 -2.48 15.47
C GLY A 216 0.82 -2.32 14.55
N SER A 217 1.27 -3.40 13.96
CA SER A 217 2.37 -3.42 13.00
C SER A 217 1.90 -3.04 11.58
N GLY A 218 0.61 -3.09 11.36
CA GLY A 218 -0.05 -2.76 10.11
C GLY A 218 -1.57 -2.79 10.27
N ALA A 219 -2.30 -2.59 9.19
CA ALA A 219 -3.75 -2.73 9.18
C ALA A 219 -4.32 -2.86 7.76
N PRO A 220 -5.44 -3.56 7.56
CA PRO A 220 -6.23 -3.44 6.35
C PRO A 220 -6.53 -1.96 6.05
N ALA A 221 -6.40 -1.55 4.79
CA ALA A 221 -6.49 -0.16 4.39
C ALA A 221 -7.43 0.02 3.19
N ARG A 222 -8.22 1.12 3.19
CA ARG A 222 -8.82 1.64 1.97
C ARG A 222 -7.82 2.58 1.31
N VAL A 223 -7.43 2.28 0.08
CA VAL A 223 -6.48 3.09 -0.70
C VAL A 223 -7.17 3.61 -1.94
N LEU A 224 -7.13 4.91 -2.12
CA LEU A 224 -7.75 5.62 -3.25
C LEU A 224 -6.68 6.45 -3.96
N ALA A 225 -6.84 6.65 -5.26
CA ALA A 225 -6.08 7.65 -6.00
C ALA A 225 -7.01 8.71 -6.60
N LEU A 226 -6.61 9.96 -6.52
CA LEU A 226 -7.21 11.06 -7.24
C LEU A 226 -6.39 11.31 -8.50
N VAL A 227 -7.03 11.30 -9.67
CA VAL A 227 -6.40 11.55 -10.97
C VAL A 227 -7.18 12.63 -11.71
N GLU A 228 -6.54 13.30 -12.70
CA GLU A 228 -7.28 14.17 -13.59
C GLU A 228 -8.22 13.33 -14.45
N GLY A 229 -9.48 13.73 -14.54
CA GLY A 229 -10.49 13.11 -15.39
C GLY A 229 -10.19 13.36 -16.88
N ALA A 230 -10.55 12.41 -17.74
CA ALA A 230 -10.35 12.47 -19.18
C ALA A 230 -11.24 13.51 -19.88
#